data_17ddd11cc1d97f5dee8b3d0cad9f8815
#
_entry.id   17ddd11cc1d97f5dee8b3d0cad9f8815
#
_cell.length_a   1.000
_cell.length_b   1.000
_cell.length_c   1.000
_cell.angle_alpha   90.00
_cell.angle_beta   90.00
_cell.angle_gamma   90.00
#
_symmetry.space_group_name_H-M   'P 1'
#
loop_
_entity.id
_entity.type
_entity.pdbx_description
1 polymer ?
#
loop_
_entity_poly.entity_id
_entity_poly.type
_entity_poly.pdbx_seq_one_letter_code
_entity_poly.pdbx_strand_id
1 'polypeptide(L)'
;MRGIFGGAIAAVLCVASIASSGDSPPAGTSAQCAAQPPAAGGVPRTLEQWAERAQLFGRLGDFHRAVSTSSPEAQAYFDQGMRLLWAFNHDEATRSFAKAASLDPQCAMCYWGAALTVGPNYNLPMMAEPRAAVAWEALQQAQKYAGQTAPVEQALIDALAKRYPNSQPLDPSTEGPVLTAYAQAMKGVAGRFPDDTDVRVMTAEAMMNINAWKLWTLDGAPAPGTEEIVAILEKLLAKDPQHPGANHYYIHAVEASPNPGKAVPAAERLPGMMPAAGHLEHMPAHIMQRVGRYEDAAEANRKGVTADLAYYARTKPLDYYVMYTAHNYQFLAFSAAMEGRQAEALEAARQSRALVADDMLLTMPGTDWYVAELYAAMVRFGMWDDILAEPAPNPKLIGLTGAYLYAKAAALAAKGRIDDAKTQLAELEQLPSVEGDAGLNRVKDVLTVAVLNTKARIALAENRTEGAMGLLHEAVAKEDGLAYSEPADWFFPTRHLLGAVLINTGRPADAELVYRDDLVRHPNNGWALYGLARSLKMQGRTAEASATQQQFDGAWRNADVTLAASAF
;
A
#
# COMPACT_ATOMS: atom_id res chain seq x y z
N MET A 1 -13.93 -36.64 -43.55
CA MET A 1 -14.31 -37.52 -42.42
C MET A 1 -14.06 -36.72 -41.17
N ARG A 2 -15.03 -36.07 -40.65
CA ARG A 2 -15.99 -36.39 -39.57
C ARG A 2 -15.28 -36.84 -38.27
N GLY A 3 -15.43 -36.04 -37.21
CA GLY A 3 -15.24 -36.37 -35.84
C GLY A 3 -15.46 -35.17 -34.90
N ILE A 4 -16.73 -34.93 -34.54
CA ILE A 4 -17.22 -33.96 -33.54
C ILE A 4 -17.27 -34.68 -32.18
N PHE A 5 -16.83 -34.01 -31.06
CA PHE A 5 -17.29 -34.20 -29.68
C PHE A 5 -16.89 -32.94 -28.95
N GLY A 6 -17.69 -32.12 -28.34
CA GLY A 6 -18.90 -32.38 -27.55
C GLY A 6 -18.49 -32.23 -26.06
N GLY A 7 -18.45 -30.96 -25.55
CA GLY A 7 -18.13 -30.64 -24.17
C GLY A 7 -19.40 -30.68 -23.29
N ALA A 8 -19.27 -31.16 -22.07
CA ALA A 8 -20.34 -31.15 -21.07
C ALA A 8 -20.03 -30.15 -19.96
N ILE A 9 -20.98 -29.27 -19.71
CA ILE A 9 -21.07 -28.38 -18.56
C ILE A 9 -21.56 -29.22 -17.38
N ALA A 10 -20.81 -29.26 -16.29
CA ALA A 10 -21.27 -29.82 -15.03
C ALA A 10 -21.62 -28.68 -14.06
N ALA A 11 -22.92 -28.45 -13.91
CA ALA A 11 -23.47 -27.64 -12.81
C ALA A 11 -23.61 -28.54 -11.58
N VAL A 12 -22.97 -28.17 -10.48
CA VAL A 12 -23.15 -28.83 -9.18
C VAL A 12 -24.22 -28.06 -8.40
N LEU A 13 -25.39 -28.65 -8.28
CA LEU A 13 -26.47 -28.26 -7.37
C LEU A 13 -26.17 -28.84 -5.98
N CYS A 14 -26.01 -28.00 -4.97
CA CYS A 14 -26.06 -28.43 -3.58
C CYS A 14 -27.51 -28.52 -3.12
N VAL A 15 -27.99 -29.74 -2.89
CA VAL A 15 -29.28 -30.03 -2.23
C VAL A 15 -29.01 -30.20 -0.74
N ALA A 16 -29.61 -29.38 0.10
CA ALA A 16 -29.59 -29.54 1.54
C ALA A 16 -30.69 -30.51 1.97
N SER A 17 -30.30 -31.65 2.60
CA SER A 17 -31.24 -32.54 3.28
C SER A 17 -31.22 -32.21 4.77
N ILE A 18 -32.39 -31.90 5.31
CA ILE A 18 -32.64 -31.70 6.75
C ILE A 18 -32.90 -33.06 7.36
N ALA A 19 -32.08 -33.48 8.32
CA ALA A 19 -32.39 -34.54 9.26
C ALA A 19 -32.08 -34.08 10.69
N SER A 20 -33.07 -34.09 11.54
CA SER A 20 -33.04 -33.73 12.95
C SER A 20 -32.47 -34.85 13.80
N SER A 21 -31.45 -34.61 14.60
CA SER A 21 -31.24 -35.21 15.94
C SER A 21 -30.08 -34.50 16.62
N GLY A 22 -30.28 -34.12 17.90
CA GLY A 22 -29.36 -33.27 18.63
C GLY A 22 -28.06 -33.96 19.00
N ASP A 23 -27.02 -33.15 18.89
CA ASP A 23 -25.83 -33.16 19.75
C ASP A 23 -25.01 -31.90 19.41
N SER A 24 -24.35 -31.31 20.41
CA SER A 24 -23.64 -30.05 20.32
C SER A 24 -22.51 -30.16 19.30
N PRO A 25 -22.32 -29.16 18.40
CA PRO A 25 -21.25 -29.22 17.42
C PRO A 25 -19.88 -28.84 18.03
N PRO A 26 -18.80 -29.51 17.59
CA PRO A 26 -17.44 -29.01 17.83
C PRO A 26 -17.20 -27.70 17.06
N ALA A 27 -16.28 -26.87 17.57
CA ALA A 27 -15.92 -25.59 17.02
C ALA A 27 -15.70 -25.65 15.49
N GLY A 28 -16.56 -24.95 14.77
CA GLY A 28 -16.56 -25.00 13.31
C GLY A 28 -15.39 -24.24 12.71
N THR A 29 -14.62 -24.91 11.90
CA THR A 29 -13.78 -24.33 10.88
C THR A 29 -14.68 -23.63 9.86
N SER A 30 -14.72 -22.30 9.88
CA SER A 30 -15.32 -21.53 8.80
C SER A 30 -14.42 -21.66 7.56
N ALA A 31 -14.81 -22.53 6.64
CA ALA A 31 -14.27 -22.51 5.28
C ALA A 31 -14.76 -21.20 4.62
N GLN A 32 -14.02 -20.11 4.82
CA GLN A 32 -14.15 -18.94 3.97
C GLN A 32 -13.64 -19.32 2.59
N CYS A 33 -14.54 -19.30 1.60
CA CYS A 33 -14.15 -19.40 0.20
C CYS A 33 -13.18 -18.24 -0.08
N ALA A 34 -11.90 -18.53 -0.23
CA ALA A 34 -10.93 -17.59 -0.75
C ALA A 34 -11.46 -17.13 -2.13
N ALA A 35 -11.70 -15.84 -2.27
CA ALA A 35 -12.09 -15.28 -3.57
C ALA A 35 -10.95 -15.55 -4.55
N GLN A 36 -11.23 -16.30 -5.61
CA GLN A 36 -10.23 -16.51 -6.66
C GLN A 36 -9.92 -15.16 -7.31
N PRO A 37 -8.64 -14.82 -7.52
CA PRO A 37 -8.27 -13.61 -8.22
C PRO A 37 -8.92 -13.57 -9.60
N PRO A 38 -9.36 -12.40 -10.08
CA PRO A 38 -9.96 -12.28 -11.39
C PRO A 38 -8.95 -12.70 -12.46
N ALA A 39 -9.42 -13.49 -13.44
CA ALA A 39 -8.59 -13.84 -14.59
C ALA A 39 -8.20 -12.56 -15.35
N ALA A 40 -6.91 -12.35 -15.59
CA ALA A 40 -6.34 -11.21 -16.28
C ALA A 40 -7.05 -10.98 -17.62
N GLY A 41 -7.80 -9.90 -17.73
CA GLY A 41 -8.25 -9.35 -19.00
C GLY A 41 -7.19 -8.34 -19.44
N GLY A 42 -6.64 -8.46 -20.67
CA GLY A 42 -5.67 -7.49 -21.14
C GLY A 42 -6.19 -6.04 -21.05
N VAL A 43 -5.27 -5.07 -20.90
CA VAL A 43 -5.60 -3.64 -20.84
C VAL A 43 -6.39 -3.23 -22.09
N PRO A 44 -7.57 -2.59 -21.98
CA PRO A 44 -8.32 -2.09 -23.13
C PRO A 44 -7.47 -1.14 -23.99
N ARG A 45 -7.63 -1.21 -25.30
CA ARG A 45 -6.81 -0.50 -26.28
C ARG A 45 -7.51 0.67 -26.96
N THR A 46 -8.83 0.80 -26.75
CA THR A 46 -9.65 1.89 -27.31
C THR A 46 -10.64 2.40 -26.27
N LEU A 47 -11.14 3.62 -26.45
CA LEU A 47 -12.16 4.20 -25.58
C LEU A 47 -13.45 3.35 -25.55
N GLU A 48 -13.84 2.75 -26.68
CA GLU A 48 -15.00 1.87 -26.74
C GLU A 48 -14.82 0.65 -25.86
N GLN A 49 -13.63 0.00 -25.93
CA GLN A 49 -13.32 -1.15 -25.06
C GLN A 49 -13.32 -0.78 -23.57
N TRP A 50 -12.85 0.42 -23.22
CA TRP A 50 -12.96 0.92 -21.86
C TRP A 50 -14.41 1.11 -21.43
N ALA A 51 -15.29 1.59 -22.31
CA ALA A 51 -16.70 1.85 -22.01
C ALA A 51 -17.56 0.58 -21.90
N GLU A 52 -17.17 -0.55 -22.52
CA GLU A 52 -17.99 -1.77 -22.66
C GLU A 52 -18.51 -2.34 -21.32
N ARG A 53 -17.75 -2.23 -20.24
CA ARG A 53 -18.10 -2.81 -18.94
C ARG A 53 -18.40 -1.76 -17.87
N ALA A 54 -18.54 -0.51 -18.25
CA ALA A 54 -18.84 0.54 -17.32
C ALA A 54 -20.23 0.34 -16.69
N GLN A 55 -20.32 0.51 -15.39
CA GLN A 55 -21.54 0.47 -14.60
C GLN A 55 -21.51 1.54 -13.53
N LEU A 56 -22.67 2.00 -13.08
CA LEU A 56 -22.74 2.90 -11.93
C LEU A 56 -22.69 2.11 -10.62
N PHE A 57 -21.88 2.62 -9.69
CA PHE A 57 -21.72 2.06 -8.35
C PHE A 57 -22.44 2.94 -7.33
N GLY A 58 -23.11 2.31 -6.38
CA GLY A 58 -23.59 3.00 -5.18
C GLY A 58 -22.50 3.20 -4.15
N ARG A 59 -22.76 4.08 -3.16
CA ARG A 59 -21.88 4.32 -2.00
C ARG A 59 -20.50 4.91 -2.36
N LEU A 60 -20.42 5.68 -3.45
CA LEU A 60 -19.24 6.49 -3.81
C LEU A 60 -19.35 7.95 -3.36
N GLY A 61 -20.23 8.26 -2.41
CA GLY A 61 -20.50 9.63 -1.98
C GLY A 61 -21.34 10.41 -2.97
N ASP A 62 -21.39 11.72 -2.77
CA ASP A 62 -22.26 12.64 -3.51
C ASP A 62 -21.48 13.74 -4.26
N PHE A 63 -20.16 13.62 -4.35
CA PHE A 63 -19.34 14.57 -5.10
C PHE A 63 -19.89 14.77 -6.52
N HIS A 64 -20.03 16.02 -6.92
CA HIS A 64 -20.56 16.46 -8.21
C HIS A 64 -19.73 17.61 -8.79
N ARG A 65 -19.39 17.52 -10.06
CA ARG A 65 -18.82 18.59 -10.85
C ARG A 65 -19.59 18.74 -12.15
N ALA A 66 -20.37 19.81 -12.28
CA ALA A 66 -21.07 20.10 -13.53
C ALA A 66 -20.07 20.31 -14.68
N VAL A 67 -20.35 19.71 -15.83
CA VAL A 67 -19.58 19.84 -17.07
C VAL A 67 -20.46 20.18 -18.25
N SER A 68 -19.86 20.66 -19.32
CA SER A 68 -20.55 21.00 -20.57
C SER A 68 -21.04 19.74 -21.28
N THR A 69 -22.20 19.21 -20.84
CA THR A 69 -22.94 18.10 -21.46
C THR A 69 -24.45 18.35 -21.36
N SER A 70 -25.19 17.93 -22.35
CA SER A 70 -26.67 17.92 -22.34
C SER A 70 -27.27 16.58 -21.87
N SER A 71 -26.42 15.56 -21.66
CA SER A 71 -26.84 14.22 -21.25
C SER A 71 -26.73 14.04 -19.74
N PRO A 72 -27.85 13.92 -18.99
CA PRO A 72 -27.80 13.63 -17.56
C PRO A 72 -27.11 12.31 -17.24
N GLU A 73 -27.21 11.33 -18.13
CA GLU A 73 -26.53 10.04 -17.94
C GLU A 73 -25.01 10.17 -18.13
N ALA A 74 -24.55 10.94 -19.13
CA ALA A 74 -23.14 11.28 -19.29
C ALA A 74 -22.59 12.01 -18.07
N GLN A 75 -23.36 12.98 -17.51
CA GLN A 75 -22.99 13.68 -16.27
C GLN A 75 -22.85 12.70 -15.11
N ALA A 76 -23.76 11.74 -14.94
CA ALA A 76 -23.71 10.77 -13.85
C ALA A 76 -22.45 9.87 -13.94
N TYR A 77 -22.07 9.43 -15.13
CA TYR A 77 -20.84 8.69 -15.35
C TYR A 77 -19.59 9.57 -15.18
N PHE A 78 -19.66 10.83 -15.59
CA PHE A 78 -18.57 11.80 -15.34
C PHE A 78 -18.33 11.99 -13.84
N ASP A 79 -19.39 12.21 -13.05
CA ASP A 79 -19.29 12.35 -11.60
C ASP A 79 -18.69 11.11 -10.94
N GLN A 80 -19.09 9.92 -11.38
CA GLN A 80 -18.47 8.68 -10.91
C GLN A 80 -17.00 8.60 -11.29
N GLY A 81 -16.65 9.00 -12.51
CA GLY A 81 -15.25 9.08 -12.95
C GLY A 81 -14.41 9.96 -12.04
N MET A 82 -14.93 11.15 -11.66
CA MET A 82 -14.27 12.06 -10.74
C MET A 82 -14.13 11.46 -9.33
N ARG A 83 -15.17 10.82 -8.80
CA ARG A 83 -15.13 10.14 -7.50
C ARG A 83 -14.04 9.06 -7.48
N LEU A 84 -13.94 8.26 -8.52
CA LEU A 84 -12.95 7.20 -8.66
C LEU A 84 -11.53 7.74 -8.94
N LEU A 85 -11.41 8.89 -9.61
CA LEU A 85 -10.16 9.64 -9.73
C LEU A 85 -9.63 10.03 -8.34
N TRP A 86 -10.48 10.63 -7.49
CA TRP A 86 -10.09 10.95 -6.10
C TRP A 86 -9.70 9.74 -5.27
N ALA A 87 -10.14 8.54 -5.65
CA ALA A 87 -9.87 7.28 -4.98
C ALA A 87 -8.74 6.46 -5.61
N PHE A 88 -8.01 6.98 -6.58
CA PHE A 88 -6.97 6.27 -7.34
C PHE A 88 -7.44 4.94 -7.97
N ASN A 89 -8.75 4.70 -8.09
CA ASN A 89 -9.26 3.64 -8.94
C ASN A 89 -9.37 4.16 -10.38
N HIS A 90 -8.21 4.44 -10.97
CA HIS A 90 -8.08 5.11 -12.26
C HIS A 90 -8.66 4.29 -13.40
N ASP A 91 -8.60 2.95 -13.35
CA ASP A 91 -9.17 2.11 -14.41
C ASP A 91 -10.69 2.18 -14.44
N GLU A 92 -11.33 2.14 -13.29
CA GLU A 92 -12.80 2.28 -13.24
C GLU A 92 -13.25 3.72 -13.51
N ALA A 93 -12.40 4.71 -13.13
CA ALA A 93 -12.60 6.10 -13.53
C ALA A 93 -12.53 6.24 -15.06
N THR A 94 -11.54 5.64 -15.71
CA THR A 94 -11.40 5.64 -17.18
C THR A 94 -12.61 4.99 -17.85
N ARG A 95 -13.11 3.85 -17.31
CA ARG A 95 -14.35 3.23 -17.81
C ARG A 95 -15.54 4.17 -17.71
N SER A 96 -15.67 4.85 -16.59
CA SER A 96 -16.76 5.80 -16.35
C SER A 96 -16.69 6.99 -17.31
N PHE A 97 -15.53 7.59 -17.49
CA PHE A 97 -15.35 8.70 -18.44
C PHE A 97 -15.52 8.28 -19.89
N ALA A 98 -15.00 7.12 -20.28
CA ALA A 98 -15.20 6.56 -21.62
C ALA A 98 -16.69 6.29 -21.90
N LYS A 99 -17.43 5.78 -20.90
CA LYS A 99 -18.89 5.59 -21.01
C LYS A 99 -19.60 6.93 -21.14
N ALA A 100 -19.25 7.94 -20.34
CA ALA A 100 -19.80 9.28 -20.47
C ALA A 100 -19.57 9.85 -21.88
N ALA A 101 -18.36 9.70 -22.43
CA ALA A 101 -18.04 10.11 -23.81
C ALA A 101 -18.85 9.34 -24.87
N SER A 102 -19.16 8.05 -24.65
CA SER A 102 -20.01 7.28 -25.56
C SER A 102 -21.47 7.72 -25.53
N LEU A 103 -21.95 8.24 -24.40
CA LEU A 103 -23.34 8.75 -24.24
C LEU A 103 -23.51 10.18 -24.76
N ASP A 104 -22.44 10.98 -24.69
CA ASP A 104 -22.40 12.32 -25.30
C ASP A 104 -21.05 12.50 -26.03
N PRO A 105 -21.00 12.19 -27.34
CA PRO A 105 -19.78 12.30 -28.15
C PRO A 105 -19.22 13.73 -28.30
N GLN A 106 -19.94 14.76 -27.85
CA GLN A 106 -19.45 16.14 -27.82
C GLN A 106 -18.98 16.62 -26.45
N CYS A 107 -19.11 15.79 -25.43
CA CYS A 107 -18.64 16.07 -24.07
C CYS A 107 -17.10 16.09 -24.00
N ALA A 108 -16.48 17.24 -24.21
CA ALA A 108 -15.03 17.39 -24.17
C ALA A 108 -14.43 16.94 -22.82
N MET A 109 -15.08 17.25 -21.70
CA MET A 109 -14.61 16.87 -20.36
C MET A 109 -14.68 15.36 -20.10
N CYS A 110 -15.60 14.65 -20.77
CA CYS A 110 -15.66 13.18 -20.69
C CYS A 110 -14.40 12.55 -21.31
N TYR A 111 -13.95 13.05 -22.44
CA TYR A 111 -12.67 12.63 -23.04
C TYR A 111 -11.46 13.11 -22.22
N TRP A 112 -11.49 14.33 -21.69
CA TRP A 112 -10.45 14.83 -20.80
C TRP A 112 -10.27 13.92 -19.58
N GLY A 113 -11.36 13.51 -18.93
CA GLY A 113 -11.32 12.60 -17.79
C GLY A 113 -10.71 11.24 -18.14
N ALA A 114 -11.09 10.65 -19.29
CA ALA A 114 -10.49 9.41 -19.78
C ALA A 114 -9.00 9.56 -20.05
N ALA A 115 -8.56 10.67 -20.72
CA ALA A 115 -7.16 10.94 -20.97
C ALA A 115 -6.37 11.12 -19.67
N LEU A 116 -6.95 11.78 -18.67
CA LEU A 116 -6.31 12.00 -17.39
C LEU A 116 -6.08 10.67 -16.63
N THR A 117 -7.13 9.83 -16.54
CA THR A 117 -7.13 8.65 -15.66
C THR A 117 -6.50 7.41 -16.29
N VAL A 118 -6.41 7.32 -17.61
CA VAL A 118 -5.63 6.25 -18.26
C VAL A 118 -4.12 6.46 -18.12
N GLY A 119 -3.70 7.66 -17.75
CA GLY A 119 -2.30 8.06 -17.52
C GLY A 119 -1.78 7.73 -16.12
N PRO A 120 -0.51 8.08 -15.85
CA PRO A 120 0.11 7.85 -14.55
C PRO A 120 -0.54 8.69 -13.44
N ASN A 121 -0.37 8.25 -12.19
CA ASN A 121 -0.76 8.98 -10.98
C ASN A 121 0.30 8.80 -9.89
N TYR A 122 0.12 9.44 -8.74
CA TYR A 122 1.08 9.41 -7.65
C TYR A 122 1.45 7.99 -7.19
N ASN A 123 0.50 7.05 -7.18
CA ASN A 123 0.74 5.65 -6.76
C ASN A 123 1.17 4.73 -7.92
N LEU A 124 0.91 5.11 -9.15
CA LEU A 124 1.31 4.38 -10.35
C LEU A 124 1.98 5.36 -11.33
N PRO A 125 3.23 5.78 -11.08
CA PRO A 125 3.92 6.80 -11.85
C PRO A 125 4.49 6.25 -13.18
N MET A 126 3.79 5.32 -13.82
CA MET A 126 4.21 4.71 -15.09
C MET A 126 3.02 4.55 -16.03
N MET A 127 3.31 4.48 -17.31
CA MET A 127 2.30 4.35 -18.35
C MET A 127 2.71 3.32 -19.40
N ALA A 128 1.98 2.20 -19.47
CA ALA A 128 2.19 1.19 -20.48
C ALA A 128 1.74 1.66 -21.88
N GLU A 129 2.30 1.09 -22.92
CA GLU A 129 2.06 1.47 -24.31
C GLU A 129 0.57 1.46 -24.71
N PRO A 130 -0.25 0.45 -24.37
CA PRO A 130 -1.68 0.49 -24.73
C PRO A 130 -2.43 1.69 -24.15
N ARG A 131 -2.02 2.17 -22.96
CA ARG A 131 -2.63 3.32 -22.29
C ARG A 131 -2.27 4.64 -22.97
N ALA A 132 -1.04 4.76 -23.47
CA ALA A 132 -0.55 5.96 -24.12
C ALA A 132 -1.35 6.30 -25.38
N ALA A 133 -1.65 5.31 -26.22
CA ALA A 133 -2.46 5.48 -27.40
C ALA A 133 -3.89 5.97 -27.06
N VAL A 134 -4.51 5.38 -26.02
CA VAL A 134 -5.85 5.79 -25.53
C VAL A 134 -5.82 7.21 -24.95
N ALA A 135 -4.81 7.56 -24.16
CA ALA A 135 -4.66 8.92 -23.61
C ALA A 135 -4.55 9.97 -24.72
N TRP A 136 -3.74 9.68 -25.74
CA TRP A 136 -3.58 10.57 -26.89
C TRP A 136 -4.89 10.73 -27.68
N GLU A 137 -5.56 9.63 -28.02
CA GLU A 137 -6.84 9.64 -28.72
C GLU A 137 -7.90 10.46 -27.95
N ALA A 138 -8.06 10.18 -26.64
CA ALA A 138 -8.99 10.89 -25.79
C ALA A 138 -8.67 12.40 -25.73
N LEU A 139 -7.40 12.77 -25.59
CA LEU A 139 -6.99 14.18 -25.60
C LEU A 139 -7.33 14.87 -26.93
N GLN A 140 -7.10 14.22 -28.08
CA GLN A 140 -7.45 14.79 -29.39
C GLN A 140 -8.97 15.04 -29.50
N GLN A 141 -9.80 14.12 -28.99
CA GLN A 141 -11.24 14.32 -28.95
C GLN A 141 -11.65 15.45 -27.98
N ALA A 142 -11.04 15.53 -26.80
CA ALA A 142 -11.26 16.64 -25.87
C ALA A 142 -10.96 17.99 -26.52
N GLN A 143 -9.81 18.13 -27.19
CA GLN A 143 -9.39 19.36 -27.88
C GLN A 143 -10.34 19.71 -29.04
N LYS A 144 -10.82 18.74 -29.79
CA LYS A 144 -11.77 18.96 -30.89
C LYS A 144 -13.05 19.66 -30.43
N TYR A 145 -13.55 19.34 -29.24
CA TYR A 145 -14.80 19.87 -28.71
C TYR A 145 -14.59 20.99 -27.67
N ALA A 146 -13.36 21.30 -27.30
CA ALA A 146 -13.03 22.31 -26.26
C ALA A 146 -13.65 23.68 -26.50
N GLY A 147 -13.72 24.14 -27.77
CA GLY A 147 -14.26 25.46 -28.11
C GLY A 147 -15.75 25.67 -27.77
N GLN A 148 -16.47 24.62 -27.40
CA GLN A 148 -17.88 24.64 -27.02
C GLN A 148 -18.13 24.56 -25.52
N THR A 149 -17.06 24.57 -24.71
CA THR A 149 -17.12 24.32 -23.27
C THR A 149 -16.84 25.58 -22.45
N ALA A 150 -17.05 25.47 -21.13
CA ALA A 150 -16.75 26.57 -20.21
C ALA A 150 -15.24 26.93 -20.21
N PRO A 151 -14.87 28.20 -19.94
CA PRO A 151 -13.46 28.63 -19.96
C PRO A 151 -12.53 27.82 -19.05
N VAL A 152 -13.00 27.32 -17.91
CA VAL A 152 -12.22 26.47 -17.02
C VAL A 152 -11.97 25.09 -17.62
N GLU A 153 -12.95 24.53 -18.32
CA GLU A 153 -12.83 23.25 -19.01
C GLU A 153 -11.82 23.32 -20.16
N GLN A 154 -11.86 24.39 -20.96
CA GLN A 154 -10.86 24.66 -22.01
C GLN A 154 -9.44 24.71 -21.40
N ALA A 155 -9.29 25.43 -20.29
CA ALA A 155 -8.00 25.59 -19.62
C ALA A 155 -7.48 24.25 -19.07
N LEU A 156 -8.34 23.38 -18.54
CA LEU A 156 -7.98 22.04 -18.09
C LEU A 156 -7.53 21.13 -19.24
N ILE A 157 -8.22 21.19 -20.39
CA ILE A 157 -7.85 20.45 -21.60
C ILE A 157 -6.50 20.92 -22.14
N ASP A 158 -6.27 22.24 -22.20
CA ASP A 158 -5.00 22.82 -22.66
C ASP A 158 -3.84 22.45 -21.71
N ALA A 159 -4.10 22.41 -20.41
CA ALA A 159 -3.10 21.99 -19.43
C ALA A 159 -2.75 20.50 -19.61
N LEU A 160 -3.75 19.62 -19.77
CA LEU A 160 -3.51 18.18 -19.96
C LEU A 160 -2.72 17.88 -21.25
N ALA A 161 -2.86 18.71 -22.29
CA ALA A 161 -2.06 18.61 -23.50
C ALA A 161 -0.55 18.77 -23.27
N LYS A 162 -0.11 19.38 -22.13
CA LYS A 162 1.30 19.44 -21.75
C LYS A 162 1.83 18.10 -21.22
N ARG A 163 0.95 17.27 -20.71
CA ARG A 163 1.30 15.91 -20.21
C ARG A 163 1.48 14.90 -21.34
N TYR A 164 0.79 15.07 -22.46
CA TYR A 164 0.83 14.15 -23.61
C TYR A 164 1.26 14.89 -24.88
N PRO A 165 2.56 15.05 -25.12
CA PRO A 165 3.07 15.72 -26.32
C PRO A 165 2.91 14.86 -27.59
N ASN A 166 2.71 13.57 -27.46
CA ASN A 166 2.51 12.59 -28.53
C ASN A 166 1.84 11.32 -27.98
N SER A 167 1.70 10.28 -28.80
CA SER A 167 1.05 9.00 -28.47
C SER A 167 2.00 7.95 -27.85
N GLN A 168 3.24 8.32 -27.52
CA GLN A 168 4.19 7.39 -26.93
C GLN A 168 3.99 7.27 -25.42
N PRO A 169 4.34 6.13 -24.81
CA PRO A 169 4.39 5.98 -23.37
C PRO A 169 5.24 7.06 -22.71
N LEU A 170 4.86 7.47 -21.51
CA LEU A 170 5.73 8.27 -20.66
C LEU A 170 6.79 7.35 -20.07
N ASP A 171 8.04 7.63 -20.35
CA ASP A 171 9.20 6.89 -19.82
C ASP A 171 9.57 7.50 -18.46
N PRO A 172 9.55 6.72 -17.36
CA PRO A 172 9.89 7.21 -16.03
C PRO A 172 11.26 7.89 -15.93
N SER A 173 12.21 7.55 -16.80
CA SER A 173 13.53 8.18 -16.81
C SER A 173 13.55 9.55 -17.52
N THR A 174 12.55 9.86 -18.34
CA THR A 174 12.50 11.08 -19.20
C THR A 174 11.25 11.92 -18.99
N GLU A 175 10.27 11.45 -18.23
CA GLU A 175 8.97 12.14 -18.05
C GLU A 175 9.04 13.41 -17.18
N GLY A 176 10.09 13.61 -16.40
CA GLY A 176 10.24 14.73 -15.48
C GLY A 176 9.93 16.10 -16.11
N PRO A 177 10.47 16.45 -17.29
CA PRO A 177 10.12 17.70 -17.99
C PRO A 177 8.64 17.81 -18.37
N VAL A 178 8.00 16.68 -18.73
CA VAL A 178 6.59 16.60 -19.12
C VAL A 178 5.70 16.82 -17.89
N LEU A 179 5.99 16.14 -16.79
CA LEU A 179 5.28 16.32 -15.51
C LEU A 179 5.42 17.75 -15.00
N THR A 180 6.62 18.33 -15.10
CA THR A 180 6.87 19.73 -14.73
C THR A 180 6.05 20.68 -15.60
N ALA A 181 6.01 20.48 -16.91
CA ALA A 181 5.23 21.32 -17.83
C ALA A 181 3.72 21.24 -17.54
N TYR A 182 3.20 20.04 -17.24
CA TYR A 182 1.82 19.83 -16.83
C TYR A 182 1.51 20.53 -15.51
N ALA A 183 2.33 20.36 -14.48
CA ALA A 183 2.14 21.01 -13.18
C ALA A 183 2.17 22.55 -13.30
N GLN A 184 3.08 23.12 -14.10
CA GLN A 184 3.12 24.56 -14.36
C GLN A 184 1.85 25.03 -15.09
N ALA A 185 1.36 24.28 -16.06
CA ALA A 185 0.10 24.60 -16.74
C ALA A 185 -1.08 24.58 -15.76
N MET A 186 -1.17 23.55 -14.89
CA MET A 186 -2.19 23.47 -13.85
C MET A 186 -2.12 24.61 -12.83
N LYS A 187 -0.92 25.06 -12.43
CA LYS A 187 -0.75 26.29 -11.62
C LYS A 187 -1.30 27.51 -12.33
N GLY A 188 -1.10 27.61 -13.65
CA GLY A 188 -1.70 28.67 -14.47
C GLY A 188 -3.22 28.61 -14.49
N VAL A 189 -3.82 27.42 -14.57
CA VAL A 189 -5.29 27.22 -14.48
C VAL A 189 -5.78 27.65 -13.10
N ALA A 190 -5.15 27.17 -12.01
CA ALA A 190 -5.51 27.53 -10.64
C ALA A 190 -5.41 29.06 -10.37
N GLY A 191 -4.46 29.73 -10.99
CA GLY A 191 -4.34 31.20 -10.93
C GLY A 191 -5.47 31.94 -11.64
N ARG A 192 -5.97 31.40 -12.75
CA ARG A 192 -7.11 31.97 -13.51
C ARG A 192 -8.47 31.66 -12.85
N PHE A 193 -8.59 30.53 -12.16
CA PHE A 193 -9.83 30.06 -11.53
C PHE A 193 -9.59 29.78 -10.04
N PRO A 194 -9.28 30.83 -9.24
CA PRO A 194 -8.83 30.64 -7.85
C PRO A 194 -9.90 30.10 -6.89
N ASP A 195 -11.17 30.17 -7.28
CA ASP A 195 -12.29 29.69 -6.47
C ASP A 195 -12.70 28.24 -6.80
N ASP A 196 -12.18 27.67 -7.90
CA ASP A 196 -12.45 26.28 -8.28
C ASP A 196 -11.60 25.33 -7.41
N THR A 197 -12.26 24.66 -6.48
CA THR A 197 -11.64 23.76 -5.49
C THR A 197 -10.99 22.56 -6.19
N ASP A 198 -11.69 21.95 -7.16
CA ASP A 198 -11.21 20.77 -7.87
C ASP A 198 -9.95 21.05 -8.68
N VAL A 199 -9.91 22.23 -9.36
CA VAL A 199 -8.71 22.68 -10.09
C VAL A 199 -7.51 22.75 -9.15
N ARG A 200 -7.68 23.24 -7.93
CA ARG A 200 -6.60 23.33 -6.95
C ARG A 200 -6.16 21.96 -6.43
N VAL A 201 -7.10 21.04 -6.19
CA VAL A 201 -6.78 19.66 -5.79
C VAL A 201 -5.99 18.96 -6.90
N MET A 202 -6.44 19.07 -8.14
CA MET A 202 -5.73 18.52 -9.31
C MET A 202 -4.37 19.18 -9.52
N THR A 203 -4.23 20.48 -9.19
CA THR A 203 -2.93 21.17 -9.24
C THR A 203 -1.96 20.60 -8.20
N ALA A 204 -2.43 20.35 -6.98
CA ALA A 204 -1.61 19.72 -5.95
C ALA A 204 -1.14 18.33 -6.40
N GLU A 205 -2.04 17.50 -6.96
CA GLU A 205 -1.70 16.17 -7.47
C GLU A 205 -0.69 16.25 -8.64
N ALA A 206 -0.89 17.14 -9.60
CA ALA A 206 0.05 17.34 -10.69
C ALA A 206 1.47 17.74 -10.20
N MET A 207 1.56 18.51 -9.11
CA MET A 207 2.83 18.83 -8.46
C MET A 207 3.42 17.64 -7.70
N MET A 208 2.60 16.83 -7.03
CA MET A 208 3.02 15.63 -6.31
C MET A 208 3.68 14.62 -7.27
N ASN A 209 3.15 14.47 -8.48
CA ASN A 209 3.67 13.54 -9.49
C ASN A 209 5.11 13.86 -9.95
N ILE A 210 5.60 15.08 -9.76
CA ILE A 210 7.00 15.43 -10.08
C ILE A 210 7.98 14.66 -9.18
N ASN A 211 7.59 14.42 -7.92
CA ASN A 211 8.38 13.74 -6.92
C ASN A 211 7.55 12.63 -6.24
N ALA A 212 6.90 11.76 -7.03
CA ALA A 212 6.08 10.69 -6.50
C ALA A 212 6.87 9.85 -5.48
N TRP A 213 6.31 9.68 -4.26
CA TRP A 213 6.93 8.97 -3.12
C TRP A 213 8.25 9.56 -2.60
N LYS A 214 8.62 10.79 -3.04
CA LYS A 214 9.87 11.48 -2.67
C LYS A 214 9.62 12.93 -2.26
N LEU A 215 8.45 13.22 -1.69
CA LEU A 215 8.11 14.57 -1.22
C LEU A 215 8.95 14.99 0.00
N TRP A 216 9.44 14.04 0.78
CA TRP A 216 10.27 14.27 1.95
C TRP A 216 11.51 13.38 1.90
N THR A 217 12.64 13.91 2.35
CA THR A 217 13.86 13.12 2.56
C THR A 217 13.79 12.38 3.90
N LEU A 218 14.67 11.40 4.12
CA LEU A 218 14.71 10.63 5.37
C LEU A 218 15.00 11.49 6.62
N ASP A 219 15.73 12.60 6.45
CA ASP A 219 15.99 13.58 7.51
C ASP A 219 14.87 14.63 7.65
N GLY A 220 13.79 14.49 6.89
CA GLY A 220 12.59 15.31 6.98
C GLY A 220 12.63 16.62 6.21
N ALA A 221 13.62 16.82 5.34
CA ALA A 221 13.66 18.00 4.47
C ALA A 221 12.64 17.86 3.31
N PRO A 222 11.89 18.93 2.97
CA PRO A 222 10.94 18.88 1.87
C PRO A 222 11.65 18.92 0.51
N ALA A 223 11.21 18.09 -0.43
CA ALA A 223 11.59 18.22 -1.83
C ALA A 223 11.06 19.55 -2.43
N PRO A 224 11.63 20.07 -3.53
CA PRO A 224 11.15 21.28 -4.18
C PRO A 224 9.65 21.21 -4.51
N GLY A 225 8.86 22.17 -4.03
CA GLY A 225 7.42 22.25 -4.24
C GLY A 225 6.56 21.57 -3.17
N THR A 226 7.11 20.75 -2.29
CA THR A 226 6.35 20.00 -1.27
C THR A 226 5.61 20.94 -0.30
N GLU A 227 6.26 21.99 0.19
CA GLU A 227 5.62 22.96 1.09
C GLU A 227 4.46 23.70 0.41
N GLU A 228 4.60 24.01 -0.88
CA GLU A 228 3.51 24.61 -1.66
C GLU A 228 2.32 23.65 -1.82
N ILE A 229 2.58 22.36 -2.08
CA ILE A 229 1.54 21.30 -2.13
C ILE A 229 0.78 21.25 -0.81
N VAL A 230 1.50 21.15 0.31
CA VAL A 230 0.92 21.11 1.66
C VAL A 230 0.06 22.36 1.91
N ALA A 231 0.58 23.56 1.62
CA ALA A 231 -0.14 24.82 1.82
C ALA A 231 -1.42 24.92 0.96
N ILE A 232 -1.39 24.44 -0.30
CA ILE A 232 -2.58 24.38 -1.15
C ILE A 232 -3.64 23.49 -0.50
N LEU A 233 -3.29 22.28 -0.07
CA LEU A 233 -4.23 21.30 0.50
C LEU A 233 -4.76 21.74 1.87
N GLU A 234 -3.92 22.31 2.75
CA GLU A 234 -4.35 22.86 4.04
C GLU A 234 -5.37 24.00 3.85
N LYS A 235 -5.11 24.90 2.89
CA LYS A 235 -6.03 26.00 2.56
C LYS A 235 -7.37 25.49 1.99
N LEU A 236 -7.32 24.45 1.17
CA LEU A 236 -8.52 23.80 0.63
C LEU A 236 -9.35 23.17 1.73
N LEU A 237 -8.72 22.37 2.59
CA LEU A 237 -9.40 21.68 3.70
C LEU A 237 -9.97 22.65 4.75
N ALA A 238 -9.39 23.83 4.89
CA ALA A 238 -9.97 24.88 5.72
C ALA A 238 -11.26 25.49 5.12
N LYS A 239 -11.39 25.51 3.78
CA LYS A 239 -12.56 26.03 3.06
C LYS A 239 -13.62 24.94 2.84
N ASP A 240 -13.18 23.75 2.42
CA ASP A 240 -14.02 22.60 2.11
C ASP A 240 -13.42 21.33 2.75
N PRO A 241 -13.72 21.07 4.02
CA PRO A 241 -13.19 19.93 4.74
C PRO A 241 -13.76 18.57 4.24
N GLN A 242 -14.84 18.60 3.43
CA GLN A 242 -15.50 17.39 2.95
C GLN A 242 -15.05 16.98 1.54
N HIS A 243 -14.10 17.68 0.92
CA HIS A 243 -13.61 17.32 -0.40
C HIS A 243 -12.77 16.03 -0.33
N PRO A 244 -13.22 14.90 -0.95
CA PRO A 244 -12.56 13.60 -0.79
C PRO A 244 -11.11 13.60 -1.32
N GLY A 245 -10.86 14.17 -2.49
CA GLY A 245 -9.51 14.27 -3.06
C GLY A 245 -8.57 15.13 -2.23
N ALA A 246 -9.05 16.22 -1.61
CA ALA A 246 -8.20 17.06 -0.77
C ALA A 246 -7.76 16.33 0.51
N ASN A 247 -8.68 15.59 1.18
CA ASN A 247 -8.33 14.78 2.34
C ASN A 247 -7.34 13.67 1.96
N HIS A 248 -7.59 12.95 0.87
CA HIS A 248 -6.75 11.86 0.37
C HIS A 248 -5.33 12.35 0.06
N TYR A 249 -5.20 13.37 -0.79
CA TYR A 249 -3.90 13.86 -1.23
C TYR A 249 -3.13 14.56 -0.10
N TYR A 250 -3.83 15.14 0.88
CA TYR A 250 -3.18 15.71 2.06
C TYR A 250 -2.52 14.62 2.93
N ILE A 251 -3.15 13.46 3.07
CA ILE A 251 -2.53 12.30 3.73
C ILE A 251 -1.21 11.97 3.04
N HIS A 252 -1.22 11.72 1.73
CA HIS A 252 -0.01 11.45 0.97
C HIS A 252 1.04 12.56 1.03
N ALA A 253 0.60 13.82 1.05
CA ALA A 253 1.54 14.95 1.09
C ALA A 253 2.33 15.06 2.40
N VAL A 254 1.80 14.51 3.52
CA VAL A 254 2.41 14.66 4.85
C VAL A 254 2.79 13.35 5.55
N GLU A 255 2.37 12.19 5.03
CA GLU A 255 2.64 10.88 5.66
C GLU A 255 4.13 10.64 5.93
N ALA A 256 5.01 10.97 4.97
CA ALA A 256 6.46 10.85 5.10
C ALA A 256 7.12 12.04 5.82
N SER A 257 6.36 13.07 6.19
CA SER A 257 6.89 14.28 6.84
C SER A 257 7.32 14.01 8.28
N PRO A 258 8.10 14.94 8.88
CA PRO A 258 8.38 14.91 10.31
C PRO A 258 7.13 15.11 11.20
N ASN A 259 6.02 15.57 10.61
CA ASN A 259 4.78 15.93 11.33
C ASN A 259 3.54 15.26 10.73
N PRO A 260 3.48 13.92 10.60
CA PRO A 260 2.34 13.22 9.98
C PRO A 260 1.04 13.45 10.75
N GLY A 261 1.11 13.74 12.04
CA GLY A 261 -0.04 14.05 12.90
C GLY A 261 -0.88 15.24 12.42
N LYS A 262 -0.35 16.12 11.57
CA LYS A 262 -1.13 17.19 10.93
C LYS A 262 -2.31 16.66 10.11
N ALA A 263 -2.19 15.47 9.50
CA ALA A 263 -3.24 14.87 8.71
C ALA A 263 -4.22 13.99 9.51
N VAL A 264 -4.08 13.85 10.84
CA VAL A 264 -5.06 13.11 11.66
C VAL A 264 -6.49 13.59 11.42
N PRO A 265 -6.81 14.91 11.38
CA PRO A 265 -8.16 15.34 11.08
C PRO A 265 -8.67 14.95 9.68
N ALA A 266 -7.80 14.87 8.68
CA ALA A 266 -8.16 14.40 7.34
C ALA A 266 -8.38 12.88 7.33
N ALA A 267 -7.50 12.13 8.00
CA ALA A 267 -7.62 10.69 8.17
C ALA A 267 -8.89 10.28 8.92
N GLU A 268 -9.32 11.06 9.92
CA GLU A 268 -10.56 10.81 10.66
C GLU A 268 -11.83 11.18 9.87
N ARG A 269 -11.75 12.15 8.94
CA ARG A 269 -12.90 12.54 8.10
C ARG A 269 -13.13 11.63 6.91
N LEU A 270 -12.05 11.07 6.32
CA LEU A 270 -12.11 10.35 5.06
C LEU A 270 -12.97 9.07 5.09
N PRO A 271 -12.94 8.25 6.18
CA PRO A 271 -13.78 7.06 6.26
C PRO A 271 -15.27 7.41 6.12
N GLY A 272 -15.94 6.66 5.27
CA GLY A 272 -17.38 6.83 5.03
C GLY A 272 -17.75 7.94 4.04
N MET A 273 -16.82 8.78 3.58
CA MET A 273 -17.11 9.70 2.46
C MET A 273 -17.42 8.92 1.18
N MET A 274 -16.69 7.85 0.92
CA MET A 274 -16.84 7.00 -0.24
C MET A 274 -16.69 5.51 0.13
N PRO A 275 -17.66 4.90 0.86
CA PRO A 275 -17.50 3.57 1.46
C PRO A 275 -17.33 2.41 0.47
N ALA A 276 -17.54 2.63 -0.82
CA ALA A 276 -17.29 1.64 -1.87
C ALA A 276 -15.91 1.82 -2.54
N ALA A 277 -15.13 2.80 -2.12
CA ALA A 277 -13.78 3.07 -2.62
C ALA A 277 -12.74 2.52 -1.62
N GLY A 278 -12.29 1.27 -1.83
CA GLY A 278 -11.44 0.58 -0.88
C GLY A 278 -10.16 1.33 -0.54
N HIS A 279 -9.53 1.97 -1.52
CA HIS A 279 -8.35 2.78 -1.27
C HIS A 279 -8.62 3.98 -0.34
N LEU A 280 -9.77 4.66 -0.45
CA LEU A 280 -10.10 5.76 0.47
C LEU A 280 -10.41 5.28 1.89
N GLU A 281 -11.03 4.12 2.03
CA GLU A 281 -11.26 3.52 3.36
C GLU A 281 -9.95 3.09 4.02
N HIS A 282 -8.95 2.68 3.23
CA HIS A 282 -7.61 2.31 3.69
C HIS A 282 -6.74 3.52 4.07
N MET A 283 -6.83 4.65 3.36
CA MET A 283 -5.93 5.79 3.49
C MET A 283 -5.68 6.33 4.91
N PRO A 284 -6.65 6.31 5.83
CA PRO A 284 -6.38 6.68 7.22
C PRO A 284 -5.24 5.90 7.86
N ALA A 285 -5.03 4.64 7.45
CA ALA A 285 -4.00 3.78 8.03
C ALA A 285 -2.60 4.37 7.91
N HIS A 286 -2.29 5.07 6.81
CA HIS A 286 -1.02 5.73 6.59
C HIS A 286 -0.67 6.71 7.73
N ILE A 287 -1.62 7.50 8.18
CA ILE A 287 -1.40 8.45 9.28
C ILE A 287 -1.51 7.76 10.64
N MET A 288 -2.48 6.84 10.81
CA MET A 288 -2.73 6.22 12.10
C MET A 288 -1.55 5.38 12.57
N GLN A 289 -0.88 4.62 11.68
CA GLN A 289 0.36 3.91 12.06
C GLN A 289 1.48 4.88 12.44
N ARG A 290 1.64 6.00 11.71
CA ARG A 290 2.69 7.00 11.97
C ARG A 290 2.54 7.69 13.33
N VAL A 291 1.31 7.79 13.84
CA VAL A 291 1.01 8.35 15.17
C VAL A 291 0.78 7.27 16.24
N GLY A 292 1.03 6.00 15.92
CA GLY A 292 0.94 4.88 16.87
C GLY A 292 -0.49 4.45 17.23
N ARG A 293 -1.45 4.70 16.33
CA ARG A 293 -2.85 4.27 16.46
C ARG A 293 -3.08 3.03 15.59
N TYR A 294 -2.41 1.92 15.91
CA TYR A 294 -2.39 0.71 15.07
C TYR A 294 -3.75 0.03 14.93
N GLU A 295 -4.62 0.06 15.97
CA GLU A 295 -5.98 -0.47 15.83
C GLU A 295 -6.80 0.32 14.81
N ASP A 296 -6.68 1.67 14.83
CA ASP A 296 -7.39 2.50 13.85
C ASP A 296 -6.84 2.25 12.42
N ALA A 297 -5.53 2.01 12.30
CA ALA A 297 -4.92 1.62 11.03
C ALA A 297 -5.44 0.25 10.55
N ALA A 298 -5.52 -0.73 11.44
CA ALA A 298 -6.06 -2.06 11.13
C ALA A 298 -7.55 -1.98 10.72
N GLU A 299 -8.36 -1.19 11.42
CA GLU A 299 -9.78 -1.01 11.09
C GLU A 299 -9.98 -0.35 9.72
N ALA A 300 -9.16 0.64 9.38
CA ALA A 300 -9.17 1.26 8.06
C ALA A 300 -8.88 0.21 6.97
N ASN A 301 -7.90 -0.65 7.18
CA ASN A 301 -7.55 -1.71 6.24
C ASN A 301 -8.64 -2.79 6.13
N ARG A 302 -9.29 -3.19 7.23
CA ARG A 302 -10.44 -4.12 7.17
C ARG A 302 -11.57 -3.56 6.30
N LYS A 303 -11.85 -2.26 6.43
CA LYS A 303 -12.84 -1.56 5.59
C LYS A 303 -12.40 -1.50 4.14
N GLY A 304 -11.14 -1.15 3.88
CA GLY A 304 -10.57 -1.11 2.54
C GLY A 304 -10.70 -2.47 1.83
N VAL A 305 -10.23 -3.54 2.48
CA VAL A 305 -10.36 -4.92 1.96
C VAL A 305 -11.83 -5.29 1.71
N THR A 306 -12.73 -4.98 2.64
CA THR A 306 -14.16 -5.28 2.48
C THR A 306 -14.76 -4.59 1.26
N ALA A 307 -14.41 -3.33 1.03
CA ALA A 307 -14.86 -2.56 -0.12
C ALA A 307 -14.29 -3.13 -1.44
N ASP A 308 -13.01 -3.49 -1.45
CA ASP A 308 -12.34 -4.06 -2.62
C ASP A 308 -12.91 -5.43 -3.00
N LEU A 309 -13.14 -6.32 -2.04
CA LEU A 309 -13.75 -7.62 -2.31
C LEU A 309 -15.19 -7.47 -2.84
N ALA A 310 -15.96 -6.49 -2.33
CA ALA A 310 -17.28 -6.18 -2.86
C ALA A 310 -17.21 -5.61 -4.30
N TYR A 311 -16.17 -4.83 -4.61
CA TYR A 311 -15.88 -4.36 -5.95
C TYR A 311 -15.56 -5.54 -6.89
N TYR A 312 -14.71 -6.48 -6.48
CA TYR A 312 -14.36 -7.67 -7.27
C TYR A 312 -15.56 -8.58 -7.56
N ALA A 313 -16.50 -8.70 -6.63
CA ALA A 313 -17.72 -9.48 -6.83
C ALA A 313 -18.60 -8.91 -7.97
N ARG A 314 -18.44 -7.64 -8.34
CA ARG A 314 -19.21 -6.94 -9.37
C ARG A 314 -18.44 -6.70 -10.66
N THR A 315 -17.12 -6.67 -10.59
CA THR A 315 -16.26 -6.29 -11.71
C THR A 315 -15.15 -7.31 -11.90
N LYS A 316 -14.43 -7.17 -13.03
CA LYS A 316 -13.14 -7.82 -13.22
C LYS A 316 -12.10 -6.71 -13.31
N PRO A 317 -11.52 -6.27 -12.19
CA PRO A 317 -10.51 -5.24 -12.18
C PRO A 317 -9.28 -5.68 -13.00
N LEU A 318 -8.53 -4.72 -13.50
CA LEU A 318 -7.24 -4.99 -14.14
C LEU A 318 -6.20 -5.33 -13.06
N ASP A 319 -5.15 -6.01 -13.48
CA ASP A 319 -4.18 -6.66 -12.61
C ASP A 319 -3.58 -5.73 -11.54
N TYR A 320 -3.23 -4.48 -11.92
CA TYR A 320 -2.60 -3.57 -10.98
C TYR A 320 -3.49 -3.21 -9.77
N TYR A 321 -4.83 -3.18 -9.93
CA TYR A 321 -5.73 -2.84 -8.81
C TYR A 321 -5.71 -3.92 -7.71
N VAL A 322 -5.41 -5.16 -8.06
CA VAL A 322 -5.23 -6.25 -7.08
C VAL A 322 -4.09 -5.94 -6.10
N MET A 323 -3.08 -5.20 -6.56
CA MET A 323 -1.98 -4.77 -5.69
C MET A 323 -2.41 -3.79 -4.59
N TYR A 324 -3.43 -2.95 -4.82
CA TYR A 324 -4.02 -2.12 -3.76
C TYR A 324 -4.63 -2.98 -2.66
N THR A 325 -5.38 -4.02 -3.02
CA THR A 325 -5.97 -4.92 -2.02
C THR A 325 -4.91 -5.77 -1.31
N ALA A 326 -3.88 -6.23 -2.03
CA ALA A 326 -2.74 -6.91 -1.41
C ALA A 326 -2.01 -6.00 -0.42
N HIS A 327 -1.84 -4.72 -0.76
CA HIS A 327 -1.29 -3.69 0.11
C HIS A 327 -2.18 -3.43 1.35
N ASN A 328 -3.50 -3.38 1.19
CA ASN A 328 -4.42 -3.25 2.32
C ASN A 328 -4.28 -4.43 3.30
N TYR A 329 -4.13 -5.66 2.79
CA TYR A 329 -3.85 -6.84 3.62
C TYR A 329 -2.47 -6.79 4.27
N GLN A 330 -1.43 -6.37 3.55
CA GLN A 330 -0.08 -6.19 4.08
C GLN A 330 -0.09 -5.20 5.24
N PHE A 331 -0.76 -4.07 5.05
CA PHE A 331 -0.85 -3.03 6.06
C PHE A 331 -1.67 -3.47 7.29
N LEU A 332 -2.73 -4.29 7.08
CA LEU A 332 -3.47 -4.94 8.15
C LEU A 332 -2.56 -5.89 8.94
N ALA A 333 -1.77 -6.72 8.25
CA ALA A 333 -0.84 -7.65 8.87
C ALA A 333 0.20 -6.92 9.73
N PHE A 334 0.80 -5.85 9.20
CA PHE A 334 1.73 -5.00 9.92
C PHE A 334 1.10 -4.38 11.18
N SER A 335 -0.06 -3.73 11.03
CA SER A 335 -0.74 -3.03 12.13
C SER A 335 -1.13 -4.00 13.24
N ALA A 336 -1.70 -5.15 12.89
CA ALA A 336 -2.05 -6.21 13.83
C ALA A 336 -0.81 -6.78 14.55
N ALA A 337 0.30 -6.99 13.83
CA ALA A 337 1.54 -7.48 14.41
C ALA A 337 2.16 -6.50 15.40
N MET A 338 2.03 -5.19 15.18
CA MET A 338 2.53 -4.16 16.10
C MET A 338 1.78 -4.13 17.44
N GLU A 339 0.57 -4.67 17.49
CA GLU A 339 -0.27 -4.82 18.68
C GLU A 339 -0.30 -6.26 19.24
N GLY A 340 0.47 -7.18 18.67
CA GLY A 340 0.52 -8.58 19.12
C GLY A 340 -0.71 -9.41 18.78
N ARG A 341 -1.49 -9.02 17.78
CA ARG A 341 -2.62 -9.80 17.25
C ARG A 341 -2.12 -10.78 16.19
N GLN A 342 -1.52 -11.86 16.66
CA GLN A 342 -0.84 -12.87 15.83
C GLN A 342 -1.79 -13.51 14.81
N ALA A 343 -2.96 -13.94 15.26
CA ALA A 343 -3.91 -14.64 14.40
C ALA A 343 -4.35 -13.75 13.21
N GLU A 344 -4.68 -12.50 13.47
CA GLU A 344 -5.10 -11.56 12.42
C GLU A 344 -3.94 -11.18 11.50
N ALA A 345 -2.74 -10.94 12.06
CA ALA A 345 -1.56 -10.60 11.27
C ALA A 345 -1.21 -11.72 10.27
N LEU A 346 -1.21 -12.96 10.72
CA LEU A 346 -0.90 -14.11 9.86
C LEU A 346 -1.99 -14.36 8.82
N GLU A 347 -3.27 -14.23 9.20
CA GLU A 347 -4.38 -14.39 8.25
C GLU A 347 -4.31 -13.32 7.16
N ALA A 348 -4.12 -12.06 7.52
CA ALA A 348 -4.01 -10.97 6.57
C ALA A 348 -2.81 -11.18 5.62
N ALA A 349 -1.65 -11.57 6.14
CA ALA A 349 -0.46 -11.84 5.33
C ALA A 349 -0.66 -13.04 4.38
N ARG A 350 -1.37 -14.09 4.81
CA ARG A 350 -1.75 -15.23 3.95
C ARG A 350 -2.71 -14.80 2.85
N GLN A 351 -3.70 -13.98 3.16
CA GLN A 351 -4.65 -13.45 2.17
C GLN A 351 -3.96 -12.54 1.14
N SER A 352 -3.03 -11.67 1.57
CA SER A 352 -2.20 -10.87 0.66
C SER A 352 -1.45 -11.78 -0.33
N ARG A 353 -0.77 -12.82 0.17
CA ARG A 353 -0.01 -13.76 -0.68
C ARG A 353 -0.90 -14.57 -1.61
N ALA A 354 -2.06 -15.03 -1.14
CA ALA A 354 -2.99 -15.85 -1.91
C ALA A 354 -3.71 -15.07 -3.02
N LEU A 355 -3.87 -13.74 -2.83
CA LEU A 355 -4.58 -12.87 -3.77
C LEU A 355 -3.81 -12.68 -5.08
N VAL A 356 -2.47 -12.70 -5.04
CA VAL A 356 -1.62 -12.33 -6.18
C VAL A 356 -0.89 -13.56 -6.71
N ALA A 357 -1.22 -13.96 -7.93
CA ALA A 357 -0.59 -15.10 -8.60
C ALA A 357 0.88 -14.80 -9.00
N ASP A 358 1.73 -15.81 -9.00
CA ASP A 358 3.15 -15.69 -9.35
C ASP A 358 3.35 -15.09 -10.75
N ASP A 359 2.55 -15.50 -11.73
CA ASP A 359 2.65 -15.00 -13.11
C ASP A 359 2.42 -13.49 -13.17
N MET A 360 1.53 -12.96 -12.35
CA MET A 360 1.29 -11.53 -12.23
C MET A 360 2.48 -10.81 -11.59
N LEU A 361 3.01 -11.33 -10.48
CA LEU A 361 4.20 -10.76 -9.82
C LEU A 361 5.42 -10.72 -10.76
N LEU A 362 5.58 -11.71 -11.63
CA LEU A 362 6.64 -11.76 -12.63
C LEU A 362 6.51 -10.67 -13.72
N THR A 363 5.30 -10.13 -13.93
CA THR A 363 5.09 -9.00 -14.86
C THR A 363 5.27 -7.63 -14.21
N MET A 364 5.39 -7.59 -12.89
CA MET A 364 5.48 -6.36 -12.09
C MET A 364 6.70 -6.45 -11.14
N PRO A 365 7.94 -6.30 -11.65
CA PRO A 365 9.15 -6.47 -10.85
C PRO A 365 9.15 -5.63 -9.57
N GLY A 366 9.59 -6.21 -8.45
CA GLY A 366 9.65 -5.58 -7.14
C GLY A 366 8.37 -5.69 -6.32
N THR A 367 7.23 -6.01 -6.93
CA THR A 367 5.95 -6.12 -6.20
C THR A 367 5.82 -7.43 -5.41
N ASP A 368 6.64 -8.42 -5.68
CA ASP A 368 6.71 -9.67 -4.93
C ASP A 368 7.14 -9.45 -3.46
N TRP A 369 7.78 -8.32 -3.16
CA TRP A 369 8.09 -7.92 -1.80
C TRP A 369 6.84 -7.59 -0.97
N TYR A 370 5.83 -6.96 -1.55
CA TYR A 370 4.59 -6.62 -0.83
C TYR A 370 3.80 -7.85 -0.31
N VAL A 371 3.98 -9.01 -0.93
CA VAL A 371 3.35 -10.26 -0.50
C VAL A 371 4.26 -11.14 0.36
N ALA A 372 5.46 -10.66 0.70
CA ALA A 372 6.44 -11.37 1.53
C ALA A 372 6.21 -11.20 3.04
N GLU A 373 5.29 -10.34 3.47
CA GLU A 373 4.94 -10.05 4.88
C GLU A 373 4.68 -11.31 5.70
N LEU A 374 4.16 -12.38 5.09
CA LEU A 374 3.90 -13.65 5.76
C LEU A 374 5.14 -14.21 6.46
N TYR A 375 6.28 -14.24 5.77
CA TYR A 375 7.52 -14.78 6.34
C TYR A 375 8.03 -13.92 7.50
N ALA A 376 7.93 -12.61 7.37
CA ALA A 376 8.32 -11.68 8.41
C ALA A 376 7.41 -11.79 9.65
N ALA A 377 6.09 -11.90 9.46
CA ALA A 377 5.13 -12.10 10.54
C ALA A 377 5.37 -13.42 11.29
N MET A 378 5.66 -14.51 10.57
CA MET A 378 6.00 -15.78 11.20
C MET A 378 7.29 -15.69 12.04
N VAL A 379 8.33 -14.99 11.56
CA VAL A 379 9.55 -14.71 12.35
C VAL A 379 9.23 -13.85 13.56
N ARG A 380 8.39 -12.82 13.39
CA ARG A 380 7.94 -11.90 14.44
C ARG A 380 7.35 -12.63 15.63
N PHE A 381 6.55 -13.66 15.36
CA PHE A 381 5.85 -14.46 16.36
C PHE A 381 6.56 -15.76 16.73
N GLY A 382 7.78 -16.01 16.26
CA GLY A 382 8.58 -17.18 16.61
C GLY A 382 8.00 -18.50 16.13
N MET A 383 7.30 -18.51 15.00
CA MET A 383 6.61 -19.69 14.45
C MET A 383 7.58 -20.62 13.69
N TRP A 384 8.60 -21.10 14.39
CA TRP A 384 9.73 -21.77 13.76
C TRP A 384 9.36 -23.07 13.03
N ASP A 385 8.48 -23.86 13.60
CA ASP A 385 8.05 -25.12 12.98
C ASP A 385 7.20 -24.89 11.73
N ASP A 386 6.31 -23.89 11.77
CA ASP A 386 5.48 -23.51 10.63
C ASP A 386 6.35 -22.95 9.48
N ILE A 387 7.34 -22.11 9.79
CA ILE A 387 8.31 -21.62 8.79
C ILE A 387 9.04 -22.77 8.10
N LEU A 388 9.46 -23.78 8.87
CA LEU A 388 10.18 -24.92 8.30
C LEU A 388 9.28 -25.81 7.44
N ALA A 389 7.97 -25.78 7.66
CA ALA A 389 6.96 -26.49 6.89
C ALA A 389 6.49 -25.74 5.64
N GLU A 390 6.71 -24.41 5.56
CA GLU A 390 6.30 -23.62 4.39
C GLU A 390 7.05 -24.06 3.12
N PRO A 391 6.34 -24.19 1.99
CA PRO A 391 6.97 -24.52 0.72
C PRO A 391 7.84 -23.35 0.22
N ALA A 392 8.91 -23.67 -0.49
CA ALA A 392 9.73 -22.67 -1.15
C ALA A 392 8.91 -21.93 -2.23
N PRO A 393 9.03 -20.59 -2.32
CA PRO A 393 8.37 -19.83 -3.36
C PRO A 393 9.01 -20.06 -4.74
N ASN A 394 8.41 -19.49 -5.77
CA ASN A 394 9.00 -19.46 -7.11
C ASN A 394 10.35 -18.70 -7.07
N PRO A 395 11.46 -19.35 -7.42
CA PRO A 395 12.81 -18.74 -7.29
C PRO A 395 13.04 -17.53 -8.20
N LYS A 396 12.18 -17.28 -9.16
CA LYS A 396 12.23 -16.07 -10.01
C LYS A 396 11.69 -14.82 -9.28
N LEU A 397 10.95 -14.99 -8.20
CA LEU A 397 10.45 -13.92 -7.33
C LEU A 397 11.53 -13.65 -6.27
N ILE A 398 12.44 -12.75 -6.58
CA ILE A 398 13.69 -12.56 -5.83
C ILE A 398 13.41 -12.01 -4.43
N GLY A 399 12.53 -11.02 -4.31
CA GLY A 399 12.13 -10.45 -3.03
C GLY A 399 11.49 -11.49 -2.12
N LEU A 400 10.50 -12.20 -2.64
CA LEU A 400 9.78 -13.25 -1.91
C LEU A 400 10.72 -14.41 -1.51
N THR A 401 11.64 -14.80 -2.40
CA THR A 401 12.66 -15.83 -2.11
C THR A 401 13.62 -15.36 -1.01
N GLY A 402 14.04 -14.11 -1.03
CA GLY A 402 14.90 -13.54 0.00
C GLY A 402 14.25 -13.54 1.39
N ALA A 403 12.98 -13.12 1.48
CA ALA A 403 12.22 -13.15 2.73
C ALA A 403 12.03 -14.59 3.25
N TYR A 404 11.74 -15.55 2.37
CA TYR A 404 11.65 -16.96 2.71
C TYR A 404 12.97 -17.52 3.27
N LEU A 405 14.10 -17.27 2.59
CA LEU A 405 15.42 -17.73 3.03
C LEU A 405 15.82 -17.13 4.38
N TYR A 406 15.53 -15.83 4.58
CA TYR A 406 15.70 -15.16 5.88
C TYR A 406 14.91 -15.86 6.97
N ALA A 407 13.62 -16.08 6.77
CA ALA A 407 12.76 -16.71 7.76
C ALA A 407 13.21 -18.14 8.07
N LYS A 408 13.54 -18.90 7.04
CA LYS A 408 14.00 -20.29 7.18
C LYS A 408 15.32 -20.40 7.92
N ALA A 409 16.28 -19.52 7.60
CA ALA A 409 17.56 -19.46 8.34
C ALA A 409 17.36 -19.05 9.80
N ALA A 410 16.46 -18.08 10.08
CA ALA A 410 16.11 -17.68 11.44
C ALA A 410 15.51 -18.84 12.24
N ALA A 411 14.58 -19.59 11.64
CA ALA A 411 13.95 -20.76 12.25
C ALA A 411 14.97 -21.89 12.55
N LEU A 412 15.85 -22.18 11.60
CA LEU A 412 16.91 -23.17 11.76
C LEU A 412 17.88 -22.79 12.87
N ALA A 413 18.29 -21.50 12.94
CA ALA A 413 19.16 -20.99 14.00
C ALA A 413 18.47 -21.10 15.38
N ALA A 414 17.20 -20.73 15.48
CA ALA A 414 16.42 -20.83 16.72
C ALA A 414 16.24 -22.29 17.20
N LYS A 415 16.20 -23.26 16.25
CA LYS A 415 16.15 -24.70 16.55
C LYS A 415 17.53 -25.33 16.78
N GLY A 416 18.62 -24.55 16.79
CA GLY A 416 20.00 -25.06 16.97
C GLY A 416 20.57 -25.81 15.76
N ARG A 417 19.90 -25.74 14.60
CA ARG A 417 20.35 -26.34 13.34
C ARG A 417 21.28 -25.38 12.58
N ILE A 418 22.43 -25.08 13.21
CA ILE A 418 23.32 -24.00 12.79
C ILE A 418 23.89 -24.20 11.37
N ASP A 419 24.31 -25.42 11.02
CA ASP A 419 24.89 -25.69 9.70
C ASP A 419 23.84 -25.57 8.59
N ASP A 420 22.59 -25.99 8.86
CA ASP A 420 21.48 -25.80 7.93
C ASP A 420 21.15 -24.30 7.77
N ALA A 421 21.17 -23.53 8.87
CA ALA A 421 20.97 -22.08 8.84
C ALA A 421 22.05 -21.37 7.99
N LYS A 422 23.31 -21.79 8.11
CA LYS A 422 24.42 -21.27 7.29
C LYS A 422 24.24 -21.61 5.81
N THR A 423 23.67 -22.78 5.49
CA THR A 423 23.35 -23.13 4.10
C THR A 423 22.31 -22.17 3.53
N GLN A 424 21.23 -21.88 4.26
CA GLN A 424 20.21 -20.90 3.81
C GLN A 424 20.81 -19.48 3.73
N LEU A 425 21.69 -19.11 4.65
CA LEU A 425 22.40 -17.82 4.59
C LEU A 425 23.26 -17.71 3.33
N ALA A 426 23.99 -18.77 2.95
CA ALA A 426 24.83 -18.76 1.75
C ALA A 426 23.99 -18.56 0.47
N GLU A 427 22.78 -19.12 0.40
CA GLU A 427 21.83 -18.86 -0.69
C GLU A 427 21.33 -17.42 -0.65
N LEU A 428 20.93 -16.91 0.53
CA LEU A 428 20.46 -15.55 0.71
C LEU A 428 21.52 -14.51 0.32
N GLU A 429 22.81 -14.75 0.61
CA GLU A 429 23.91 -13.85 0.30
C GLU A 429 24.17 -13.66 -1.21
N GLN A 430 23.62 -14.54 -2.06
CA GLN A 430 23.73 -14.40 -3.51
C GLN A 430 22.69 -13.42 -4.08
N LEU A 431 21.53 -13.27 -3.42
CA LEU A 431 20.40 -12.50 -3.94
C LEU A 431 20.66 -10.98 -4.03
N PRO A 432 21.39 -10.32 -3.10
CA PRO A 432 21.70 -8.89 -3.24
C PRO A 432 22.52 -8.51 -4.48
N SER A 433 23.13 -9.49 -5.16
CA SER A 433 23.83 -9.26 -6.45
C SER A 433 22.86 -9.14 -7.64
N VAL A 434 21.59 -9.51 -7.45
CA VAL A 434 20.56 -9.42 -8.49
C VAL A 434 20.07 -7.98 -8.57
N GLU A 435 20.02 -7.44 -9.78
CA GLU A 435 19.41 -6.13 -10.01
C GLU A 435 17.89 -6.23 -9.90
N GLY A 436 17.27 -5.21 -9.32
CA GLY A 436 15.82 -5.12 -9.16
C GLY A 436 15.42 -4.34 -7.93
N ASP A 437 14.11 -4.21 -7.76
CA ASP A 437 13.50 -3.48 -6.66
C ASP A 437 12.77 -4.44 -5.72
N ALA A 438 12.60 -4.01 -4.48
CA ALA A 438 11.78 -4.62 -3.44
C ALA A 438 10.96 -3.48 -2.82
N GLY A 439 9.71 -3.37 -3.22
CA GLY A 439 8.90 -2.18 -2.90
C GLY A 439 9.49 -0.91 -3.52
N LEU A 440 9.72 0.10 -2.70
CA LEU A 440 10.33 1.39 -3.10
C LEU A 440 11.86 1.41 -2.99
N ASN A 441 12.47 0.33 -2.53
CA ASN A 441 13.90 0.19 -2.32
C ASN A 441 14.51 -0.78 -3.35
N ARG A 442 15.85 -0.75 -3.46
CA ARG A 442 16.56 -1.77 -4.25
C ARG A 442 16.59 -3.10 -3.49
N VAL A 443 16.36 -4.20 -4.20
CA VAL A 443 16.46 -5.57 -3.63
C VAL A 443 17.72 -5.73 -2.79
N LYS A 444 18.88 -5.28 -3.29
CA LYS A 444 20.16 -5.42 -2.58
C LYS A 444 20.17 -4.71 -1.22
N ASP A 445 19.48 -3.57 -1.09
CA ASP A 445 19.52 -2.78 0.15
C ASP A 445 18.65 -3.45 1.22
N VAL A 446 17.45 -3.88 0.85
CA VAL A 446 16.54 -4.60 1.75
C VAL A 446 17.11 -5.97 2.14
N LEU A 447 17.61 -6.74 1.17
CA LEU A 447 18.20 -8.06 1.46
C LEU A 447 19.53 -7.97 2.20
N THR A 448 20.25 -6.84 2.17
CA THR A 448 21.40 -6.62 3.05
C THR A 448 20.96 -6.60 4.51
N VAL A 449 19.83 -5.97 4.84
CA VAL A 449 19.26 -6.01 6.20
C VAL A 449 18.90 -7.45 6.58
N ALA A 450 18.30 -8.21 5.68
CA ALA A 450 17.97 -9.63 5.89
C ALA A 450 19.23 -10.47 6.18
N VAL A 451 20.30 -10.31 5.39
CA VAL A 451 21.58 -11.02 5.56
C VAL A 451 22.20 -10.70 6.92
N LEU A 452 22.24 -9.43 7.31
CA LEU A 452 22.82 -9.00 8.60
C LEU A 452 22.03 -9.55 9.79
N ASN A 453 20.69 -9.50 9.74
CA ASN A 453 19.83 -10.09 10.75
C ASN A 453 20.01 -11.61 10.83
N THR A 454 20.13 -12.31 9.69
CA THR A 454 20.40 -13.75 9.64
C THR A 454 21.75 -14.09 10.30
N LYS A 455 22.81 -13.38 9.92
CA LYS A 455 24.14 -13.54 10.53
C LYS A 455 24.12 -13.33 12.04
N ALA A 456 23.40 -12.32 12.50
CA ALA A 456 23.24 -12.03 13.92
C ALA A 456 22.53 -13.19 14.65
N ARG A 457 21.44 -13.72 14.11
CA ARG A 457 20.70 -14.86 14.69
C ARG A 457 21.58 -16.12 14.75
N ILE A 458 22.34 -16.42 13.71
CA ILE A 458 23.32 -17.53 13.71
C ILE A 458 24.39 -17.30 14.77
N ALA A 459 24.96 -16.08 14.87
CA ALA A 459 25.97 -15.75 15.87
C ALA A 459 25.43 -15.90 17.31
N LEU A 460 24.16 -15.53 17.55
CA LEU A 460 23.49 -15.76 18.85
C LEU A 460 23.36 -17.26 19.15
N ALA A 461 22.96 -18.08 18.18
CA ALA A 461 22.86 -19.53 18.32
C ALA A 461 24.23 -20.18 18.58
N GLU A 462 25.31 -19.59 18.10
CA GLU A 462 26.70 -19.99 18.38
C GLU A 462 27.28 -19.40 19.68
N ASN A 463 26.48 -18.68 20.46
CA ASN A 463 26.91 -17.94 21.68
C ASN A 463 27.96 -16.84 21.42
N ARG A 464 28.06 -16.32 20.19
CA ARG A 464 28.94 -15.21 19.80
C ARG A 464 28.24 -13.86 19.93
N THR A 465 27.80 -13.53 21.14
CA THR A 465 26.87 -12.44 21.42
C THR A 465 27.40 -11.06 21.03
N GLU A 466 28.70 -10.76 21.31
CA GLU A 466 29.31 -9.46 20.93
C GLU A 466 29.32 -9.31 19.37
N GLY A 467 29.65 -10.38 18.64
CA GLY A 467 29.60 -10.37 17.21
C GLY A 467 28.18 -10.15 16.68
N ALA A 468 27.18 -10.75 17.31
CA ALA A 468 25.78 -10.56 16.97
C ALA A 468 25.32 -9.09 17.18
N MET A 469 25.70 -8.46 18.28
CA MET A 469 25.39 -7.05 18.54
C MET A 469 26.00 -6.13 17.48
N GLY A 470 27.25 -6.37 17.07
CA GLY A 470 27.88 -5.61 15.98
C GLY A 470 27.11 -5.71 14.68
N LEU A 471 26.68 -6.93 14.30
CA LEU A 471 25.86 -7.17 13.11
C LEU A 471 24.47 -6.50 13.19
N LEU A 472 23.84 -6.51 14.36
CA LEU A 472 22.55 -5.86 14.57
C LEU A 472 22.65 -4.32 14.51
N HIS A 473 23.72 -3.73 15.03
CA HIS A 473 23.97 -2.29 14.85
C HIS A 473 24.16 -1.91 13.38
N GLU A 474 24.88 -2.74 12.63
CA GLU A 474 25.03 -2.53 11.19
C GLU A 474 23.69 -2.69 10.47
N ALA A 475 22.89 -3.69 10.83
CA ALA A 475 21.56 -3.92 10.27
C ALA A 475 20.61 -2.73 10.52
N VAL A 476 20.62 -2.17 11.75
CA VAL A 476 19.87 -0.96 12.10
C VAL A 476 20.30 0.22 11.22
N ALA A 477 21.61 0.42 11.03
CA ALA A 477 22.10 1.51 10.19
C ALA A 477 21.71 1.35 8.71
N LYS A 478 21.64 0.10 8.21
CA LYS A 478 21.15 -0.19 6.84
C LYS A 478 19.64 0.01 6.72
N GLU A 479 18.86 -0.45 7.69
CA GLU A 479 17.42 -0.25 7.79
C GLU A 479 17.07 1.25 7.81
N ASP A 480 17.76 2.06 8.60
CA ASP A 480 17.57 3.51 8.68
C ASP A 480 17.86 4.25 7.36
N GLY A 481 18.66 3.65 6.50
CA GLY A 481 19.01 4.20 5.19
C GLY A 481 18.04 3.80 4.07
N LEU A 482 17.04 2.95 4.34
CA LEU A 482 16.02 2.59 3.35
C LEU A 482 15.11 3.79 3.06
N ALA A 483 14.71 3.93 1.79
CA ALA A 483 13.72 4.93 1.41
C ALA A 483 12.40 4.68 2.18
N TYR A 484 11.70 5.78 2.44
CA TYR A 484 10.40 5.71 3.10
C TYR A 484 9.42 4.88 2.29
N SER A 485 8.71 3.96 2.96
CA SER A 485 7.61 3.14 2.45
C SER A 485 6.63 2.84 3.58
N GLU A 486 5.38 2.58 3.27
CA GLU A 486 4.35 2.21 4.25
C GLU A 486 3.56 0.98 3.79
N PRO A 487 3.57 -0.10 4.61
CA PRO A 487 4.51 -0.35 5.70
C PRO A 487 5.96 -0.30 5.22
N ALA A 488 6.92 -0.14 6.16
CA ALA A 488 8.34 -0.11 5.81
C ALA A 488 8.75 -1.36 5.03
N ASP A 489 9.60 -1.20 4.00
CA ASP A 489 10.04 -2.34 3.18
C ASP A 489 10.87 -3.37 3.98
N TRP A 490 11.53 -2.97 5.08
CA TRP A 490 11.95 -3.91 6.11
C TRP A 490 10.84 -3.99 7.17
N PHE A 491 10.09 -5.08 7.17
CA PHE A 491 8.77 -5.26 7.80
C PHE A 491 8.71 -4.92 9.30
N PHE A 492 9.69 -5.39 10.09
CA PHE A 492 9.68 -5.17 11.55
C PHE A 492 11.04 -4.68 12.05
N PRO A 493 11.06 -3.69 12.95
CA PRO A 493 12.30 -3.04 13.37
C PRO A 493 13.36 -4.01 13.90
N THR A 494 14.56 -3.99 13.32
CA THR A 494 15.75 -4.70 13.82
C THR A 494 16.07 -4.31 15.26
N ARG A 495 15.72 -3.09 15.66
CA ARG A 495 15.85 -2.56 17.02
C ARG A 495 15.19 -3.43 18.07
N HIS A 496 14.09 -4.12 17.73
CA HIS A 496 13.45 -5.03 18.69
C HIS A 496 14.34 -6.23 19.04
N LEU A 497 15.03 -6.82 18.06
CA LEU A 497 15.98 -7.91 18.30
C LEU A 497 17.24 -7.39 19.02
N LEU A 498 17.80 -6.26 18.59
CA LEU A 498 18.96 -5.64 19.23
C LEU A 498 18.67 -5.34 20.72
N GLY A 499 17.54 -4.71 21.01
CA GLY A 499 17.13 -4.41 22.38
C GLY A 499 16.94 -5.65 23.24
N ALA A 500 16.36 -6.73 22.69
CA ALA A 500 16.24 -8.01 23.40
C ALA A 500 17.61 -8.61 23.73
N VAL A 501 18.56 -8.57 22.81
CA VAL A 501 19.94 -9.04 23.04
C VAL A 501 20.64 -8.21 24.12
N LEU A 502 20.52 -6.89 24.07
CA LEU A 502 21.10 -5.98 25.08
C LEU A 502 20.53 -6.22 26.49
N ILE A 503 19.21 -6.47 26.60
CA ILE A 503 18.59 -6.86 27.88
C ILE A 503 19.18 -8.18 28.40
N ASN A 504 19.28 -9.19 27.54
CA ASN A 504 19.75 -10.52 27.92
C ASN A 504 21.25 -10.55 28.28
N THR A 505 22.03 -9.59 27.81
CA THR A 505 23.47 -9.42 28.12
C THR A 505 23.74 -8.48 29.30
N GLY A 506 22.71 -8.02 30.01
CA GLY A 506 22.85 -7.14 31.16
C GLY A 506 23.25 -5.70 30.82
N ARG A 507 22.87 -5.23 29.63
CA ARG A 507 23.11 -3.86 29.14
C ARG A 507 21.78 -3.05 29.03
N PRO A 508 21.04 -2.88 30.15
CA PRO A 508 19.71 -2.26 30.09
C PRO A 508 19.76 -0.78 29.70
N ALA A 509 20.82 -0.04 29.99
CA ALA A 509 20.92 1.36 29.59
C ALA A 509 21.04 1.52 28.07
N ASP A 510 21.80 0.64 27.42
CA ASP A 510 21.91 0.65 25.96
C ASP A 510 20.59 0.20 25.31
N ALA A 511 19.92 -0.81 25.89
CA ALA A 511 18.60 -1.24 25.43
C ALA A 511 17.55 -0.13 25.52
N GLU A 512 17.58 0.68 26.58
CA GLU A 512 16.70 1.84 26.72
C GLU A 512 16.84 2.81 25.54
N LEU A 513 18.08 3.13 25.16
CA LEU A 513 18.33 4.04 24.03
C LEU A 513 17.75 3.48 22.72
N VAL A 514 17.97 2.18 22.47
CA VAL A 514 17.45 1.49 21.28
C VAL A 514 15.92 1.52 21.22
N TYR A 515 15.24 1.22 22.34
CA TYR A 515 13.76 1.23 22.37
C TYR A 515 13.17 2.64 22.29
N ARG A 516 13.82 3.64 22.88
CA ARG A 516 13.37 5.03 22.77
C ARG A 516 13.50 5.54 21.35
N ASP A 517 14.57 5.20 20.64
CA ASP A 517 14.75 5.56 19.23
C ASP A 517 13.71 4.86 18.34
N ASP A 518 13.41 3.59 18.63
CA ASP A 518 12.32 2.89 17.93
C ASP A 518 10.95 3.55 18.15
N LEU A 519 10.63 3.96 19.38
CA LEU A 519 9.37 4.61 19.72
C LEU A 519 9.21 6.02 19.12
N VAL A 520 10.29 6.68 18.70
CA VAL A 520 10.23 7.90 17.89
C VAL A 520 9.75 7.58 16.47
N ARG A 521 10.18 6.46 15.90
CA ARG A 521 9.84 6.01 14.53
C ARG A 521 8.49 5.30 14.47
N HIS A 522 8.21 4.47 15.48
CA HIS A 522 7.02 3.63 15.61
C HIS A 522 6.35 3.88 16.98
N PRO A 523 5.70 5.03 17.16
CA PRO A 523 5.08 5.37 18.45
C PRO A 523 4.12 4.27 18.93
N ASN A 524 4.02 4.09 20.24
CA ASN A 524 3.08 3.17 20.90
C ASN A 524 3.15 1.69 20.49
N ASN A 525 4.16 1.23 19.73
CA ASN A 525 4.26 -0.20 19.45
C ASN A 525 4.55 -0.99 20.74
N GLY A 526 3.81 -2.08 20.94
CA GLY A 526 3.89 -2.87 22.17
C GLY A 526 5.23 -3.54 22.39
N TRP A 527 5.94 -3.92 21.31
CA TRP A 527 7.21 -4.62 21.41
C TRP A 527 8.30 -3.76 22.03
N ALA A 528 8.47 -2.52 21.58
CA ALA A 528 9.43 -1.58 22.15
C ALA A 528 9.00 -1.12 23.55
N LEU A 529 7.70 -0.90 23.81
CA LEU A 529 7.20 -0.55 25.14
C LEU A 529 7.50 -1.67 26.15
N TYR A 530 7.28 -2.94 25.80
CA TYR A 530 7.64 -4.08 26.64
C TYR A 530 9.15 -4.08 26.98
N GLY A 531 9.98 -3.93 25.95
CA GLY A 531 11.44 -3.91 26.12
C GLY A 531 11.92 -2.73 26.97
N LEU A 532 11.34 -1.54 26.73
CA LEU A 532 11.67 -0.32 27.49
C LEU A 532 11.27 -0.45 28.96
N ALA A 533 10.07 -0.95 29.27
CA ALA A 533 9.61 -1.16 30.64
C ALA A 533 10.56 -2.12 31.38
N ARG A 534 10.96 -3.22 30.73
CA ARG A 534 11.93 -4.18 31.29
C ARG A 534 13.30 -3.55 31.51
N SER A 535 13.81 -2.78 30.56
CA SER A 535 15.08 -2.05 30.66
C SER A 535 15.09 -1.10 31.84
N LEU A 536 14.07 -0.26 31.99
CA LEU A 536 13.94 0.69 33.10
C LEU A 536 13.86 -0.01 34.46
N LYS A 537 13.12 -1.13 34.52
CA LYS A 537 13.04 -1.95 35.74
C LYS A 537 14.42 -2.51 36.16
N MET A 538 15.21 -3.01 35.22
CA MET A 538 16.55 -3.51 35.48
C MET A 538 17.53 -2.42 35.96
N GLN A 539 17.27 -1.16 35.57
CA GLN A 539 18.02 0.01 36.04
C GLN A 539 17.54 0.56 37.39
N GLY A 540 16.52 -0.04 38.02
CA GLY A 540 15.94 0.42 39.28
C GLY A 540 15.05 1.66 39.15
N ARG A 541 14.71 2.10 37.92
CA ARG A 541 13.86 3.27 37.63
C ARG A 541 12.38 2.88 37.72
N THR A 542 11.94 2.48 38.90
CA THR A 542 10.62 1.85 39.11
C THR A 542 9.43 2.70 38.67
N ALA A 543 9.45 4.00 38.90
CA ALA A 543 8.35 4.89 38.55
C ALA A 543 8.17 4.97 37.02
N GLU A 544 9.27 5.13 36.28
CA GLU A 544 9.25 5.18 34.81
C GLU A 544 8.92 3.81 34.21
N ALA A 545 9.45 2.73 34.79
CA ALA A 545 9.10 1.37 34.38
C ALA A 545 7.60 1.11 34.53
N SER A 546 6.98 1.55 35.65
CA SER A 546 5.53 1.41 35.86
C SER A 546 4.71 2.23 34.88
N ALA A 547 5.12 3.47 34.57
CA ALA A 547 4.44 4.30 33.58
C ALA A 547 4.53 3.69 32.17
N THR A 548 5.70 3.19 31.79
CA THR A 548 5.90 2.51 30.48
C THR A 548 5.12 1.19 30.42
N GLN A 549 5.03 0.45 31.53
CA GLN A 549 4.20 -0.77 31.61
C GLN A 549 2.72 -0.46 31.37
N GLN A 550 2.19 0.61 31.91
CA GLN A 550 0.80 1.04 31.66
C GLN A 550 0.57 1.40 30.17
N GLN A 551 1.56 2.03 29.52
CA GLN A 551 1.50 2.28 28.08
C GLN A 551 1.48 0.96 27.29
N PHE A 552 2.37 0.02 27.68
CA PHE A 552 2.39 -1.33 27.08
C PHE A 552 1.06 -2.04 27.26
N ASP A 553 0.49 -2.05 28.46
CA ASP A 553 -0.79 -2.72 28.76
C ASP A 553 -1.93 -2.13 27.89
N GLY A 554 -1.88 -0.82 27.63
CA GLY A 554 -2.80 -0.15 26.71
C GLY A 554 -2.60 -0.57 25.25
N ALA A 555 -1.35 -0.63 24.78
CA ALA A 555 -1.01 -1.03 23.41
C ALA A 555 -1.25 -2.53 23.16
N TRP A 556 -1.18 -3.36 24.21
CA TRP A 556 -1.29 -4.82 24.14
C TRP A 556 -2.68 -5.37 24.55
N ARG A 557 -3.66 -4.49 24.76
CA ARG A 557 -4.98 -4.87 25.28
C ARG A 557 -5.76 -5.87 24.39
N ASN A 558 -5.49 -5.85 23.09
CA ASN A 558 -6.13 -6.71 22.10
C ASN A 558 -5.22 -7.86 21.62
N ALA A 559 -4.02 -8.00 22.20
CA ALA A 559 -3.07 -9.02 21.80
C ALA A 559 -3.58 -10.42 22.14
N ASP A 560 -3.28 -11.38 21.29
CA ASP A 560 -3.52 -12.82 21.50
C ASP A 560 -2.25 -13.58 21.85
N VAL A 561 -1.12 -12.87 22.00
CA VAL A 561 0.17 -13.44 22.43
C VAL A 561 0.71 -12.76 23.69
N THR A 562 1.47 -13.53 24.46
CA THR A 562 2.22 -13.02 25.62
C THR A 562 3.71 -12.91 25.29
N LEU A 563 4.31 -11.76 25.58
CA LEU A 563 5.72 -11.54 25.31
C LEU A 563 6.63 -12.10 26.42
N ALA A 564 7.65 -12.85 26.02
CA ALA A 564 8.81 -13.19 26.84
C ALA A 564 9.98 -12.22 26.61
N ALA A 565 10.06 -11.64 25.41
CA ALA A 565 11.04 -10.66 24.98
C ALA A 565 10.44 -9.76 23.89
N SER A 566 11.13 -8.68 23.51
CA SER A 566 10.73 -7.80 22.40
C SER A 566 11.00 -8.41 21.00
N ALA A 567 11.61 -9.56 20.93
CA ALA A 567 11.78 -10.41 19.74
C ALA A 567 12.02 -11.85 20.17
N PHE A 568 11.69 -12.79 19.26
CA PHE A 568 11.92 -14.23 19.42
C PHE A 568 13.15 -14.69 18.67
#